data_f55646ee4a6af0afc8aff5c45e76fec5
#
_entry.id   f55646ee4a6af0afc8aff5c45e76fec5
#
_cell.length_a   1.000
_cell.length_b   1.000
_cell.length_c   1.000
_cell.angle_alpha   90.00
_cell.angle_beta   90.00
_cell.angle_gamma   90.00
#
_symmetry.space_group_name_H-M   'P 1'
#
loop_
_entity.id
_entity.type
_entity.pdbx_description
1 polymer ?
#
loop_
_entity_poly.entity_id
_entity_poly.type
_entity_poly.pdbx_seq_one_letter_code
_entity_poly.pdbx_strand_id
1 'polypeptide(L)'
;VLADRKQISDLLESRQRRKTMSLKEELLKRMSDGVVDMEEDDVAEAAQEFIDAGYPALEGIMEGLIDGMNRTSVLFEEEEYFVTDVLLCSDAMYAGLSVLKPYLPEEDPESKKKAVIGVVEGDTHDIGKNLVKIMMETAGFEMIDLGRDVPLQKFVDTAKETHADLVCLSTLMTTTMGGMKTVIDLLEEAGIRKDVKVMVGGGPVSRNFADKIGADGYSQNAVEAVRLAKNLLQIA
;
A
#
# COMPACT_ATOMS: atom_id res chain seq x y z
N VAL A 1 25.97 -32.71 -18.27
CA VAL A 1 25.27 -33.01 -19.53
C VAL A 1 23.74 -32.97 -19.37
N LEU A 2 23.15 -33.38 -18.23
CA LEU A 2 21.69 -33.33 -18.00
C LEU A 2 21.21 -31.93 -17.53
N ALA A 3 22.05 -31.18 -16.76
CA ALA A 3 21.75 -29.79 -16.35
C ALA A 3 21.69 -28.83 -17.55
N ASP A 4 22.56 -29.04 -18.53
CA ASP A 4 22.64 -28.27 -19.77
C ASP A 4 21.40 -28.39 -20.65
N ARG A 5 20.80 -29.56 -20.71
CA ARG A 5 19.57 -29.80 -21.51
C ARG A 5 18.34 -29.14 -20.90
N LYS A 6 18.24 -29.12 -19.57
CA LYS A 6 17.12 -28.45 -18.89
C LYS A 6 17.21 -26.94 -19.08
N GLN A 7 18.41 -26.36 -18.92
CA GLN A 7 18.67 -24.95 -19.12
C GLN A 7 18.40 -24.48 -20.56
N ILE A 8 18.74 -25.31 -21.55
CA ILE A 8 18.43 -25.05 -22.97
C ILE A 8 16.93 -25.19 -23.25
N SER A 9 16.24 -26.16 -22.62
CA SER A 9 14.79 -26.33 -22.74
C SER A 9 14.05 -25.11 -22.16
N ASP A 10 14.45 -24.70 -20.98
CA ASP A 10 13.85 -23.53 -20.28
C ASP A 10 14.09 -22.20 -21.07
N LEU A 11 15.26 -22.07 -21.69
CA LEU A 11 15.59 -20.96 -22.59
C LEU A 11 14.77 -20.99 -23.90
N LEU A 12 14.53 -22.15 -24.45
CA LEU A 12 13.73 -22.32 -25.67
C LEU A 12 12.24 -22.09 -25.37
N GLU A 13 11.74 -22.57 -24.25
CA GLU A 13 10.36 -22.28 -23.78
C GLU A 13 10.14 -20.80 -23.47
N SER A 14 11.10 -20.14 -22.83
CA SER A 14 11.03 -18.70 -22.59
C SER A 14 11.05 -17.87 -23.87
N ARG A 15 11.86 -18.30 -24.88
CA ARG A 15 11.86 -17.70 -26.23
C ARG A 15 10.58 -17.98 -27.01
N GLN A 16 9.96 -19.15 -26.83
CA GLN A 16 8.73 -19.53 -27.48
C GLN A 16 7.54 -18.74 -26.88
N ARG A 17 7.51 -18.54 -25.55
CA ARG A 17 6.54 -17.69 -24.85
C ARG A 17 6.65 -16.22 -25.26
N ARG A 18 7.86 -15.65 -25.40
CA ARG A 18 8.06 -14.28 -25.90
C ARG A 18 7.56 -14.09 -27.34
N LYS A 19 7.52 -15.14 -28.15
CA LYS A 19 7.06 -15.08 -29.54
C LYS A 19 5.54 -15.05 -29.69
N THR A 20 4.78 -15.27 -28.59
CA THR A 20 3.31 -15.33 -28.56
C THR A 20 2.67 -14.23 -27.71
N MET A 21 3.44 -13.46 -26.93
CA MET A 21 2.93 -12.34 -26.15
C MET A 21 2.69 -11.11 -27.05
N SER A 22 1.57 -10.45 -26.86
CA SER A 22 1.30 -9.15 -27.47
C SER A 22 2.24 -8.08 -26.84
N LEU A 23 2.49 -6.98 -27.58
CA LEU A 23 3.27 -5.86 -27.04
C LEU A 23 2.68 -5.36 -25.71
N LYS A 24 1.35 -5.33 -25.60
CA LYS A 24 0.66 -4.95 -24.37
C LYS A 24 1.05 -5.85 -23.19
N GLU A 25 0.94 -7.16 -23.36
CA GLU A 25 1.29 -8.14 -22.33
C GLU A 25 2.76 -8.09 -21.96
N GLU A 26 3.64 -7.82 -22.93
CA GLU A 26 5.08 -7.67 -22.69
C GLU A 26 5.37 -6.46 -21.82
N LEU A 27 4.76 -5.30 -22.10
CA LEU A 27 4.95 -4.07 -21.34
C LEU A 27 4.34 -4.15 -19.93
N LEU A 28 3.15 -4.74 -19.79
CA LEU A 28 2.52 -4.99 -18.47
C LEU A 28 3.42 -5.88 -17.61
N LYS A 29 3.94 -6.98 -18.22
CA LYS A 29 4.86 -7.87 -17.52
C LYS A 29 6.17 -7.18 -17.14
N ARG A 30 6.71 -6.34 -18.02
CA ARG A 30 7.95 -5.59 -17.75
C ARG A 30 7.76 -4.62 -16.59
N MET A 31 6.62 -3.92 -16.52
CA MET A 31 6.29 -3.07 -15.36
C MET A 31 6.16 -3.88 -14.08
N SER A 32 5.43 -5.02 -14.12
CA SER A 32 5.26 -5.87 -12.93
C SER A 32 6.57 -6.48 -12.45
N ASP A 33 7.38 -7.04 -13.35
CA ASP A 33 8.69 -7.61 -13.01
C ASP A 33 9.64 -6.52 -12.49
N GLY A 34 9.71 -5.35 -13.14
CA GLY A 34 10.55 -4.23 -12.73
C GLY A 34 10.20 -3.70 -11.34
N VAL A 35 8.93 -3.70 -10.95
CA VAL A 35 8.52 -3.38 -9.57
C VAL A 35 9.09 -4.40 -8.59
N VAL A 36 8.96 -5.70 -8.87
CA VAL A 36 9.51 -6.76 -8.02
C VAL A 36 11.03 -6.68 -7.95
N ASP A 37 11.69 -6.44 -9.09
CA ASP A 37 13.15 -6.41 -9.21
C ASP A 37 13.76 -5.04 -8.78
N MET A 38 12.93 -4.08 -8.32
CA MET A 38 13.34 -2.74 -7.81
C MET A 38 14.00 -1.85 -8.89
N GLU A 39 13.59 -2.00 -10.15
CA GLU A 39 14.18 -1.35 -11.32
C GLU A 39 13.37 -0.11 -11.74
N GLU A 40 13.56 1.02 -11.04
CA GLU A 40 12.79 2.25 -11.23
C GLU A 40 12.81 2.76 -12.69
N ASP A 41 14.00 2.80 -13.31
CA ASP A 41 14.17 3.33 -14.67
C ASP A 41 13.47 2.45 -15.70
N ASP A 42 13.53 1.11 -15.55
CA ASP A 42 12.89 0.15 -16.47
C ASP A 42 11.36 0.21 -16.35
N VAL A 43 10.84 0.36 -15.13
CA VAL A 43 9.40 0.53 -14.89
C VAL A 43 8.88 1.83 -15.51
N ALA A 44 9.60 2.95 -15.34
CA ALA A 44 9.22 4.24 -15.92
C ALA A 44 9.26 4.19 -17.45
N GLU A 45 10.29 3.56 -18.04
CA GLU A 45 10.43 3.41 -19.49
C GLU A 45 9.31 2.52 -20.06
N ALA A 46 9.02 1.38 -19.43
CA ALA A 46 7.93 0.48 -19.84
C ALA A 46 6.56 1.17 -19.74
N ALA A 47 6.34 1.98 -18.70
CA ALA A 47 5.13 2.78 -18.54
C ALA A 47 4.99 3.82 -19.66
N GLN A 48 6.08 4.49 -20.05
CA GLN A 48 6.07 5.45 -21.15
C GLN A 48 5.79 4.77 -22.50
N GLU A 49 6.45 3.64 -22.78
CA GLU A 49 6.20 2.86 -24.00
C GLU A 49 4.74 2.37 -24.05
N PHE A 50 4.14 2.02 -22.90
CA PHE A 50 2.75 1.59 -22.79
C PHE A 50 1.77 2.70 -23.21
N ILE A 51 2.01 3.93 -22.75
CA ILE A 51 1.22 5.11 -23.12
C ILE A 51 1.45 5.47 -24.60
N ASP A 52 2.68 5.45 -25.08
CA ASP A 52 3.03 5.80 -26.47
C ASP A 52 2.40 4.80 -27.47
N ALA A 53 2.22 3.53 -27.05
CA ALA A 53 1.49 2.54 -27.82
C ALA A 53 -0.04 2.70 -27.79
N GLY A 54 -0.56 3.70 -27.05
CA GLY A 54 -1.98 4.04 -26.97
C GLY A 54 -2.80 3.13 -26.04
N TYR A 55 -2.17 2.43 -25.12
CA TYR A 55 -2.88 1.59 -24.14
C TYR A 55 -3.41 2.43 -22.97
N PRO A 56 -4.54 2.02 -22.34
CA PRO A 56 -5.16 2.76 -21.25
C PRO A 56 -4.26 2.79 -20.00
N ALA A 57 -3.98 3.99 -19.48
CA ALA A 57 -3.13 4.16 -18.29
C ALA A 57 -3.60 3.36 -17.07
N LEU A 58 -4.93 3.25 -16.87
CA LEU A 58 -5.52 2.47 -15.78
C LEU A 58 -5.13 0.99 -15.85
N GLU A 59 -5.07 0.39 -17.05
CA GLU A 59 -4.63 -1.00 -17.21
C GLU A 59 -3.15 -1.15 -16.85
N GLY A 60 -2.28 -0.22 -17.26
CA GLY A 60 -0.86 -0.19 -16.87
C GLY A 60 -0.67 -0.15 -15.37
N ILE A 61 -1.50 0.64 -14.67
CA ILE A 61 -1.48 0.71 -13.20
C ILE A 61 -1.95 -0.60 -12.59
N MET A 62 -3.12 -1.11 -12.99
CA MET A 62 -3.76 -2.28 -12.35
C MET A 62 -3.05 -3.60 -12.66
N GLU A 63 -2.70 -3.83 -13.94
CA GLU A 63 -2.17 -5.11 -14.42
C GLU A 63 -0.63 -5.12 -14.52
N GLY A 64 0.01 -3.93 -14.43
CA GLY A 64 1.46 -3.79 -14.37
C GLY A 64 1.95 -3.47 -12.95
N LEU A 65 1.76 -2.23 -12.50
CA LEU A 65 2.35 -1.75 -11.25
C LEU A 65 1.77 -2.42 -10.00
N ILE A 66 0.43 -2.49 -9.90
CA ILE A 66 -0.25 -3.12 -8.76
C ILE A 66 -0.01 -4.63 -8.72
N ASP A 67 0.04 -5.30 -9.88
CA ASP A 67 0.41 -6.71 -9.95
C ASP A 67 1.83 -6.95 -9.38
N GLY A 68 2.81 -6.13 -9.78
CA GLY A 68 4.16 -6.17 -9.22
C GLY A 68 4.18 -6.01 -7.71
N MET A 69 3.44 -5.01 -7.18
CA MET A 69 3.37 -4.78 -5.73
C MET A 69 2.63 -5.89 -4.97
N ASN A 70 1.63 -6.51 -5.57
CA ASN A 70 0.96 -7.69 -4.99
C ASN A 70 1.94 -8.88 -4.90
N ARG A 71 2.76 -9.11 -5.91
CA ARG A 71 3.82 -10.14 -5.92
C ARG A 71 4.87 -9.84 -4.85
N THR A 72 5.31 -8.57 -4.71
CA THR A 72 6.18 -8.10 -3.63
C THR A 72 5.58 -8.41 -2.26
N SER A 73 4.27 -8.22 -2.08
CA SER A 73 3.58 -8.54 -0.83
C SER A 73 3.66 -10.03 -0.47
N VAL A 74 3.57 -10.92 -1.46
CA VAL A 74 3.73 -12.37 -1.25
C VAL A 74 5.15 -12.69 -0.80
N LEU A 75 6.17 -12.14 -1.48
CA LEU A 75 7.58 -12.33 -1.11
C LEU A 75 7.90 -11.82 0.30
N PHE A 76 7.24 -10.73 0.71
CA PHE A 76 7.35 -10.22 2.06
C PHE A 76 6.66 -11.13 3.10
N GLU A 77 5.48 -11.69 2.79
CA GLU A 77 4.79 -12.68 3.66
C GLU A 77 5.59 -13.99 3.79
N GLU A 78 6.31 -14.39 2.74
CA GLU A 78 7.16 -15.60 2.71
C GLU A 78 8.55 -15.37 3.32
N GLU A 79 8.82 -14.18 3.86
CA GLU A 79 10.10 -13.77 4.44
C GLU A 79 11.28 -13.79 3.45
N GLU A 80 11.01 -13.80 2.14
CA GLU A 80 12.02 -13.67 1.09
C GLU A 80 12.45 -12.21 0.91
N TYR A 81 11.51 -11.26 1.09
CA TYR A 81 11.76 -9.82 1.08
C TYR A 81 11.63 -9.23 2.47
N PHE A 82 12.45 -8.20 2.74
CA PHE A 82 12.42 -7.42 3.98
C PHE A 82 11.79 -6.04 3.74
N VAL A 83 11.60 -5.26 4.81
CA VAL A 83 10.99 -3.92 4.73
C VAL A 83 11.74 -3.01 3.75
N THR A 84 13.07 -3.09 3.70
CA THR A 84 13.90 -2.30 2.77
C THR A 84 13.61 -2.66 1.31
N ASP A 85 13.41 -3.93 0.99
CA ASP A 85 13.14 -4.40 -0.36
C ASP A 85 11.75 -3.91 -0.80
N VAL A 86 10.74 -3.98 0.08
CA VAL A 86 9.39 -3.46 -0.21
C VAL A 86 9.40 -1.95 -0.43
N LEU A 87 10.24 -1.19 0.28
CA LEU A 87 10.39 0.25 0.05
C LEU A 87 10.98 0.53 -1.35
N LEU A 88 12.01 -0.22 -1.77
CA LEU A 88 12.59 -0.09 -3.10
C LEU A 88 11.62 -0.52 -4.21
N CYS A 89 10.86 -1.61 -4.03
CA CYS A 89 9.77 -1.99 -4.94
C CYS A 89 8.72 -0.86 -5.06
N SER A 90 8.42 -0.20 -3.93
CA SER A 90 7.50 0.94 -3.92
C SER A 90 8.04 2.14 -4.70
N ASP A 91 9.33 2.45 -4.57
CA ASP A 91 9.96 3.54 -5.35
C ASP A 91 9.85 3.25 -6.85
N ALA A 92 10.12 2.02 -7.29
CA ALA A 92 9.93 1.59 -8.68
C ALA A 92 8.45 1.69 -9.13
N MET A 93 7.49 1.29 -8.28
CA MET A 93 6.05 1.47 -8.56
C MET A 93 5.70 2.95 -8.74
N TYR A 94 6.18 3.83 -7.86
CA TYR A 94 5.91 5.28 -7.96
C TYR A 94 6.54 5.91 -9.19
N ALA A 95 7.71 5.43 -9.64
CA ALA A 95 8.32 5.88 -10.90
C ALA A 95 7.37 5.62 -12.08
N GLY A 96 6.85 4.40 -12.23
CA GLY A 96 5.85 4.08 -13.26
C GLY A 96 4.54 4.84 -13.09
N LEU A 97 4.05 4.97 -11.84
CA LEU A 97 2.82 5.70 -11.55
C LEU A 97 2.92 7.18 -11.94
N SER A 98 4.09 7.82 -11.75
CA SER A 98 4.32 9.21 -12.13
C SER A 98 4.14 9.43 -13.64
N VAL A 99 4.48 8.43 -14.45
CA VAL A 99 4.30 8.43 -15.91
C VAL A 99 2.84 8.21 -16.31
N LEU A 100 2.16 7.25 -15.67
CA LEU A 100 0.80 6.84 -16.07
C LEU A 100 -0.30 7.78 -15.53
N LYS A 101 -0.11 8.33 -14.34
CA LYS A 101 -1.12 9.15 -13.65
C LYS A 101 -1.67 10.33 -14.46
N PRO A 102 -0.88 11.10 -15.23
CA PRO A 102 -1.39 12.21 -16.04
C PRO A 102 -2.38 11.80 -17.13
N TYR A 103 -2.42 10.52 -17.50
CA TYR A 103 -3.29 9.96 -18.55
C TYR A 103 -4.52 9.26 -17.99
N LEU A 104 -4.74 9.29 -16.67
CA LEU A 104 -5.97 8.81 -16.08
C LEU A 104 -7.11 9.80 -16.37
N PRO A 105 -8.35 9.29 -16.60
CA PRO A 105 -9.52 10.16 -16.56
C PRO A 105 -9.60 10.85 -15.20
N GLU A 106 -10.09 12.09 -15.18
CA GLU A 106 -10.38 12.78 -13.92
C GLU A 106 -11.40 11.94 -13.13
N GLU A 107 -10.93 11.29 -12.07
CA GLU A 107 -11.80 10.56 -11.16
C GLU A 107 -12.54 11.57 -10.27
N ASP A 108 -13.82 11.25 -9.98
CA ASP A 108 -14.56 11.97 -8.94
C ASP A 108 -13.81 11.78 -7.60
N PRO A 109 -13.31 12.87 -6.98
CA PRO A 109 -12.56 12.78 -5.72
C PRO A 109 -13.37 12.12 -4.59
N GLU A 110 -14.71 12.08 -4.70
CA GLU A 110 -15.58 11.46 -3.70
C GLU A 110 -15.65 9.92 -3.79
N SER A 111 -15.09 9.31 -4.84
CA SER A 111 -15.19 7.86 -5.03
C SER A 111 -14.16 7.03 -4.23
N LYS A 112 -13.02 7.62 -3.84
CA LYS A 112 -11.96 6.91 -3.10
C LYS A 112 -12.22 6.92 -1.60
N LYS A 113 -12.00 5.77 -0.97
CA LYS A 113 -12.00 5.66 0.49
C LYS A 113 -10.78 6.37 1.07
N LYS A 114 -11.02 7.30 1.99
CA LYS A 114 -9.99 8.14 2.61
C LYS A 114 -9.54 7.58 3.95
N ALA A 115 -8.24 7.49 4.14
CA ALA A 115 -7.64 7.02 5.38
C ALA A 115 -6.60 8.00 5.91
N VAL A 116 -6.80 8.49 7.12
CA VAL A 116 -5.79 9.26 7.87
C VAL A 116 -4.85 8.28 8.54
N ILE A 117 -3.54 8.46 8.39
CA ILE A 117 -2.53 7.61 9.03
C ILE A 117 -1.46 8.47 9.73
N GLY A 118 -0.97 7.99 10.86
CA GLY A 118 0.11 8.66 11.59
C GLY A 118 0.67 7.82 12.74
N VAL A 119 1.85 8.21 13.21
CA VAL A 119 2.44 7.69 14.45
C VAL A 119 2.02 8.62 15.59
N VAL A 120 1.48 8.04 16.67
CA VAL A 120 0.95 8.82 17.79
C VAL A 120 2.02 9.68 18.49
N GLU A 121 1.58 10.72 19.16
CA GLU A 121 2.41 11.69 19.89
C GLU A 121 3.40 10.99 20.84
N GLY A 122 4.65 11.46 20.82
CA GLY A 122 5.76 10.91 21.60
C GLY A 122 6.50 9.75 20.93
N ASP A 123 6.10 9.32 19.73
CA ASP A 123 6.76 8.24 19.00
C ASP A 123 7.17 8.70 17.59
N THR A 124 8.43 8.38 17.22
CA THR A 124 9.04 8.77 15.94
C THR A 124 9.32 7.60 15.00
N HIS A 125 8.90 6.38 15.37
CA HIS A 125 9.13 5.17 14.58
C HIS A 125 8.09 5.03 13.46
N ASP A 126 8.41 5.46 12.26
CA ASP A 126 7.47 5.56 11.14
C ASP A 126 7.67 4.55 10.00
N ILE A 127 8.71 3.71 10.03
CA ILE A 127 8.97 2.73 8.95
C ILE A 127 7.77 1.82 8.72
N GLY A 128 7.22 1.21 9.77
CA GLY A 128 6.04 0.34 9.67
C GLY A 128 4.79 1.08 9.18
N LYS A 129 4.59 2.33 9.63
CA LYS A 129 3.51 3.20 9.17
C LYS A 129 3.64 3.52 7.67
N ASN A 130 4.87 3.82 7.21
CA ASN A 130 5.12 4.12 5.80
C ASN A 130 4.83 2.90 4.92
N LEU A 131 5.21 1.70 5.36
CA LEU A 131 4.88 0.46 4.66
C LEU A 131 3.35 0.25 4.56
N VAL A 132 2.61 0.45 5.66
CA VAL A 132 1.13 0.37 5.64
C VAL A 132 0.55 1.38 4.65
N LYS A 133 1.03 2.64 4.68
CA LYS A 133 0.59 3.69 3.75
C LYS A 133 0.76 3.25 2.30
N ILE A 134 1.96 2.81 1.91
CA ILE A 134 2.27 2.38 0.54
C ILE A 134 1.32 1.27 0.08
N MET A 135 1.14 0.24 0.91
CA MET A 135 0.28 -0.88 0.57
C MET A 135 -1.21 -0.51 0.51
N MET A 136 -1.65 0.43 1.34
CA MET A 136 -3.01 0.98 1.28
C MET A 136 -3.23 1.82 0.02
N GLU A 137 -2.27 2.68 -0.36
CA GLU A 137 -2.31 3.45 -1.62
C GLU A 137 -2.39 2.51 -2.84
N THR A 138 -1.57 1.46 -2.86
CA THR A 138 -1.60 0.41 -3.88
C THR A 138 -2.96 -0.29 -3.95
N ALA A 139 -3.63 -0.45 -2.81
CA ALA A 139 -4.96 -1.05 -2.73
C ALA A 139 -6.11 -0.07 -3.08
N GLY A 140 -5.81 1.17 -3.50
CA GLY A 140 -6.76 2.16 -4.00
C GLY A 140 -7.29 3.15 -2.95
N PHE A 141 -6.71 3.18 -1.74
CA PHE A 141 -7.08 4.18 -0.72
C PHE A 141 -6.43 5.54 -1.01
N GLU A 142 -7.13 6.61 -0.70
CA GLU A 142 -6.53 7.94 -0.59
C GLU A 142 -5.94 8.11 0.82
N MET A 143 -4.60 8.15 0.91
CA MET A 143 -3.90 8.20 2.20
C MET A 143 -3.54 9.64 2.56
N ILE A 144 -4.00 10.09 3.74
CA ILE A 144 -3.66 11.38 4.34
C ILE A 144 -2.64 11.11 5.46
N ASP A 145 -1.36 11.27 5.14
CA ASP A 145 -0.26 10.97 6.05
C ASP A 145 0.07 12.17 6.95
N LEU A 146 -0.14 12.01 8.24
CA LEU A 146 0.18 13.02 9.26
C LEU A 146 1.65 12.99 9.69
N GLY A 147 2.39 11.95 9.30
CA GLY A 147 3.78 11.76 9.70
C GLY A 147 3.93 11.04 11.04
N ARG A 148 4.88 11.49 11.84
CA ARG A 148 5.27 10.92 13.14
C ARG A 148 5.19 11.96 14.24
N ASP A 149 5.14 11.51 15.50
CA ASP A 149 5.00 12.38 16.69
C ASP A 149 3.81 13.33 16.52
N VAL A 150 2.67 12.76 16.11
CA VAL A 150 1.49 13.53 15.71
C VAL A 150 0.67 13.89 16.94
N PRO A 151 0.39 15.17 17.20
CA PRO A 151 -0.54 15.58 18.25
C PRO A 151 -1.88 14.86 18.10
N LEU A 152 -2.39 14.27 19.18
CA LEU A 152 -3.54 13.36 19.15
C LEU A 152 -4.80 14.03 18.58
N GLN A 153 -5.01 15.32 18.87
CA GLN A 153 -6.13 16.09 18.33
C GLN A 153 -6.07 16.22 16.80
N LYS A 154 -4.87 16.24 16.19
CA LYS A 154 -4.71 16.40 14.74
C LYS A 154 -5.31 15.23 13.95
N PHE A 155 -5.31 14.01 14.49
CA PHE A 155 -6.00 12.88 13.88
C PHE A 155 -7.49 13.16 13.72
N VAL A 156 -8.10 13.69 14.75
CA VAL A 156 -9.54 14.01 14.79
C VAL A 156 -9.90 15.15 13.85
N ASP A 157 -9.12 16.23 13.92
CA ASP A 157 -9.33 17.43 13.09
C ASP A 157 -9.22 17.06 11.61
N THR A 158 -8.16 16.33 11.24
CA THR A 158 -7.96 15.89 9.85
C THR A 158 -9.04 14.92 9.40
N ALA A 159 -9.43 13.94 10.24
CA ALA A 159 -10.50 13.01 9.89
C ALA A 159 -11.82 13.73 9.62
N LYS A 160 -12.11 14.77 10.38
CA LYS A 160 -13.31 15.61 10.23
C LYS A 160 -13.25 16.48 8.97
N GLU A 161 -12.11 17.15 8.73
CA GLU A 161 -11.91 18.04 7.57
C GLU A 161 -11.98 17.27 6.24
N THR A 162 -11.40 16.09 6.20
CA THR A 162 -11.30 15.28 4.97
C THR A 162 -12.47 14.33 4.78
N HIS A 163 -13.37 14.21 5.77
CA HIS A 163 -14.41 13.18 5.81
C HIS A 163 -13.82 11.78 5.64
N ALA A 164 -12.77 11.48 6.41
CA ALA A 164 -12.08 10.20 6.32
C ALA A 164 -12.97 9.03 6.75
N ASP A 165 -12.90 7.93 6.00
CA ASP A 165 -13.59 6.67 6.33
C ASP A 165 -12.82 5.88 7.40
N LEU A 166 -11.48 6.13 7.52
CA LEU A 166 -10.58 5.35 8.33
C LEU A 166 -9.52 6.23 9.02
N VAL A 167 -9.21 5.91 10.29
CA VAL A 167 -8.07 6.45 11.03
C VAL A 167 -7.16 5.30 11.43
N CYS A 168 -5.90 5.34 10.98
CA CYS A 168 -4.86 4.34 11.22
C CYS A 168 -3.83 4.88 12.19
N LEU A 169 -3.72 4.28 13.37
CA LEU A 169 -2.80 4.70 14.43
C LEU A 169 -1.65 3.71 14.55
N SER A 170 -0.42 4.22 14.56
CA SER A 170 0.80 3.41 14.72
C SER A 170 1.59 3.82 15.95
N THR A 171 2.20 2.86 16.62
CA THR A 171 3.24 3.09 17.64
C THR A 171 4.17 1.89 17.78
N LEU A 172 5.44 2.15 18.10
CA LEU A 172 6.44 1.12 18.42
C LEU A 172 6.78 1.13 19.91
N MET A 173 6.27 2.08 20.70
CA MET A 173 6.61 2.24 22.12
C MET A 173 5.41 1.94 23.02
N THR A 174 5.63 1.12 24.06
CA THR A 174 4.60 0.80 25.05
C THR A 174 4.11 2.04 25.81
N THR A 175 4.98 3.04 25.98
CA THR A 175 4.70 4.30 26.68
C THR A 175 3.72 5.20 25.94
N THR A 176 3.63 5.09 24.62
CA THR A 176 2.77 5.93 23.77
C THR A 176 1.48 5.24 23.34
N MET A 177 1.32 3.93 23.64
CA MET A 177 0.09 3.18 23.32
C MET A 177 -1.19 3.85 23.88
N GLY A 178 -1.09 4.50 25.04
CA GLY A 178 -2.22 5.23 25.64
C GLY A 178 -2.80 6.32 24.73
N GLY A 179 -1.97 6.93 23.89
CA GLY A 179 -2.40 7.92 22.90
C GLY A 179 -3.44 7.41 21.90
N MET A 180 -3.38 6.12 21.53
CA MET A 180 -4.38 5.51 20.65
C MET A 180 -5.78 5.54 21.29
N LYS A 181 -5.87 5.23 22.59
CA LYS A 181 -7.16 5.32 23.33
C LYS A 181 -7.65 6.76 23.37
N THR A 182 -6.75 7.70 23.63
CA THR A 182 -7.10 9.13 23.68
C THR A 182 -7.64 9.60 22.33
N VAL A 183 -7.07 9.19 21.19
CA VAL A 183 -7.62 9.55 19.86
C VAL A 183 -9.06 9.02 19.71
N ILE A 184 -9.32 7.78 20.14
CA ILE A 184 -10.68 7.21 20.09
C ILE A 184 -11.66 8.02 20.96
N ASP A 185 -11.24 8.41 22.17
CA ASP A 185 -12.07 9.26 23.05
C ASP A 185 -12.35 10.63 22.42
N LEU A 186 -11.34 11.26 21.82
CA LEU A 186 -11.49 12.52 21.11
C LEU A 186 -12.43 12.41 19.90
N LEU A 187 -12.42 11.29 19.16
CA LEU A 187 -13.38 11.03 18.08
C LEU A 187 -14.82 10.90 18.62
N GLU A 188 -15.00 10.30 19.82
CA GLU A 188 -16.30 10.24 20.49
C GLU A 188 -16.78 11.62 20.93
N GLU A 189 -15.90 12.41 21.56
CA GLU A 189 -16.18 13.79 21.98
C GLU A 189 -16.52 14.69 20.79
N ALA A 190 -15.85 14.50 19.64
CA ALA A 190 -16.14 15.21 18.40
C ALA A 190 -17.43 14.73 17.70
N GLY A 191 -18.04 13.64 18.16
CA GLY A 191 -19.28 13.08 17.63
C GLY A 191 -19.14 12.33 16.31
N ILE A 192 -17.92 12.04 15.84
CA ILE A 192 -17.65 11.39 14.56
C ILE A 192 -17.16 9.92 14.69
N ARG A 193 -17.04 9.39 15.92
CA ARG A 193 -16.53 8.01 16.15
C ARG A 193 -17.31 6.95 15.38
N LYS A 194 -18.60 7.14 15.14
CA LYS A 194 -19.45 6.19 14.41
C LYS A 194 -19.30 6.27 12.90
N ASP A 195 -18.84 7.42 12.39
CA ASP A 195 -18.71 7.66 10.96
C ASP A 195 -17.35 7.20 10.43
N VAL A 196 -16.38 7.00 11.34
CA VAL A 196 -15.00 6.67 11.03
C VAL A 196 -14.62 5.32 11.67
N LYS A 197 -13.92 4.46 10.92
CA LYS A 197 -13.31 3.24 11.46
C LYS A 197 -11.93 3.54 12.01
N VAL A 198 -11.55 2.90 13.12
CA VAL A 198 -10.23 3.06 13.74
C VAL A 198 -9.46 1.75 13.70
N MET A 199 -8.30 1.76 13.05
CA MET A 199 -7.34 0.66 13.03
C MET A 199 -6.11 1.01 13.82
N VAL A 200 -5.55 0.03 14.53
CA VAL A 200 -4.32 0.19 15.29
C VAL A 200 -3.30 -0.88 14.91
N GLY A 201 -2.02 -0.52 14.94
CA GLY A 201 -0.89 -1.42 14.66
C GLY A 201 0.41 -0.93 15.27
N GLY A 202 1.45 -1.76 15.13
CA GLY A 202 2.78 -1.50 15.65
C GLY A 202 3.24 -2.57 16.64
N GLY A 203 4.56 -2.68 16.86
CA GLY A 203 5.20 -3.79 17.56
C GLY A 203 4.59 -4.20 18.91
N PRO A 204 4.30 -3.29 19.84
CA PRO A 204 3.74 -3.63 21.15
C PRO A 204 2.21 -3.77 21.14
N VAL A 205 1.54 -3.40 20.03
CA VAL A 205 0.08 -3.44 19.92
C VAL A 205 -0.40 -4.87 19.71
N SER A 206 -1.52 -5.23 20.32
CA SER A 206 -2.12 -6.55 20.19
C SER A 206 -3.63 -6.46 19.96
N ARG A 207 -4.24 -7.54 19.50
CA ARG A 207 -5.69 -7.66 19.36
C ARG A 207 -6.41 -7.32 20.68
N ASN A 208 -5.93 -7.89 21.79
CA ASN A 208 -6.53 -7.63 23.11
C ASN A 208 -6.46 -6.16 23.52
N PHE A 209 -5.38 -5.48 23.17
CA PHE A 209 -5.27 -4.04 23.41
C PHE A 209 -6.24 -3.25 22.53
N ALA A 210 -6.31 -3.55 21.25
CA ALA A 210 -7.26 -2.92 20.32
C ALA A 210 -8.71 -3.05 20.80
N ASP A 211 -9.12 -4.24 21.18
CA ASP A 211 -10.46 -4.52 21.70
C ASP A 211 -10.72 -3.72 23.01
N LYS A 212 -9.74 -3.67 23.91
CA LYS A 212 -9.84 -2.94 25.17
C LYS A 212 -10.02 -1.43 25.00
N ILE A 213 -9.38 -0.83 24.00
CA ILE A 213 -9.46 0.61 23.75
C ILE A 213 -10.65 0.99 22.86
N GLY A 214 -11.38 0.02 22.31
CA GLY A 214 -12.52 0.23 21.43
C GLY A 214 -12.15 0.57 19.98
N ALA A 215 -10.98 0.11 19.50
CA ALA A 215 -10.62 0.16 18.09
C ALA A 215 -11.47 -0.84 17.28
N ASP A 216 -11.74 -0.50 16.01
CA ASP A 216 -12.50 -1.40 15.11
C ASP A 216 -11.65 -2.57 14.61
N GLY A 217 -10.31 -2.44 14.64
CA GLY A 217 -9.44 -3.51 14.24
C GLY A 217 -7.97 -3.32 14.57
N TYR A 218 -7.26 -4.45 14.53
CA TYR A 218 -5.81 -4.55 14.70
C TYR A 218 -5.21 -5.32 13.54
N SER A 219 -4.10 -4.85 13.02
CA SER A 219 -3.28 -5.55 12.04
C SER A 219 -1.85 -5.76 12.57
N GLN A 220 -1.33 -6.96 12.36
CA GLN A 220 0.01 -7.34 12.79
C GLN A 220 1.07 -6.83 11.81
N ASN A 221 0.72 -6.73 10.54
CA ASN A 221 1.60 -6.30 9.46
C ASN A 221 0.84 -5.48 8.41
N ALA A 222 1.55 -4.96 7.41
CA ALA A 222 1.00 -4.09 6.39
C ALA A 222 0.04 -4.80 5.43
N VAL A 223 0.28 -6.08 5.12
CA VAL A 223 -0.62 -6.90 4.27
C VAL A 223 -1.97 -7.11 4.97
N GLU A 224 -1.92 -7.48 6.25
CA GLU A 224 -3.14 -7.62 7.06
C GLU A 224 -3.88 -6.29 7.22
N ALA A 225 -3.15 -5.16 7.27
CA ALA A 225 -3.77 -3.83 7.38
C ALA A 225 -4.67 -3.54 6.18
N VAL A 226 -4.24 -3.85 4.97
CA VAL A 226 -5.05 -3.70 3.74
C VAL A 226 -6.29 -4.58 3.79
N ARG A 227 -6.13 -5.87 4.12
CA ARG A 227 -7.26 -6.82 4.23
C ARG A 227 -8.27 -6.36 5.27
N LEU A 228 -7.78 -5.89 6.42
CA LEU A 228 -8.62 -5.39 7.51
C LEU A 228 -9.40 -4.13 7.09
N ALA A 229 -8.73 -3.16 6.46
CA ALA A 229 -9.34 -1.93 5.98
C ALA A 229 -10.48 -2.21 4.98
N LYS A 230 -10.22 -3.09 4.00
CA LYS A 230 -11.24 -3.52 3.03
C LYS A 230 -12.44 -4.16 3.72
N ASN A 231 -12.21 -5.05 4.69
CA ASN A 231 -13.27 -5.71 5.44
C ASN A 231 -14.09 -4.73 6.29
N LEU A 232 -13.44 -3.78 6.98
CA LEU A 232 -14.11 -2.80 7.83
C LEU A 232 -15.01 -1.84 7.01
N LEU A 233 -14.58 -1.52 5.80
CA LEU A 233 -15.29 -0.62 4.89
C LEU A 233 -16.18 -1.36 3.87
N GLN A 234 -16.22 -2.69 3.91
CA GLN A 234 -17.04 -3.57 3.04
C GLN A 234 -16.78 -3.32 1.54
N ILE A 235 -15.50 -3.13 1.18
CA ILE A 235 -15.06 -2.97 -0.23
C ILE A 235 -14.28 -4.20 -0.71
N ALA A 236 -14.30 -4.40 -2.05
CA ALA A 236 -13.67 -5.56 -2.69
C ALA A 236 -12.12 -5.46 -2.73
#